data_a92fa7ea5f889a512392447b2aa532e4
#
_entry.id   a92fa7ea5f889a512392447b2aa532e4
#
_cell.length_a   1.000
_cell.length_b   1.000
_cell.length_c   1.000
_cell.angle_alpha   90.00
_cell.angle_beta   90.00
_cell.angle_gamma   90.00
#
_symmetry.space_group_name_H-M   'P 1'
#
loop_
_entity.id
_entity.type
_entity.pdbx_description
1 polymer ?
#
loop_
_entity_poly.entity_id
_entity_poly.type
_entity_poly.pdbx_seq_one_letter_code
_entity_poly.pdbx_strand_id
1 'polypeptide(L)'
;MSRLTSLPTALQCALETRQLLKVIAGLTNFDAASVRRIARAAAAGGADLLDIACEPELVRAASEASGLPICVSAVDPELFPAAVAAGAALVEIGNFDAFYPQGRVFGAQEVLELTRRTRALLPQMVLSVTVPHVLSLDLQEQLAIDLQAAGADLIQTEGGTSARPFSPGALGLIEKAAPTLAAAHALSRVVELPVLCASGLSAVTLPMAIAAGASGVGVGSAVNRLGDELAMVAVVRSLREALSGAVVAPIGAVS
;
A
#
# COMPACT_ATOMS: atom_id res chain seq x y z
N MET A 1 -3.27 -17.35 15.87
CA MET A 1 -4.07 -16.11 15.72
C MET A 1 -3.39 -15.23 14.67
N SER A 2 -4.17 -14.53 13.83
CA SER A 2 -3.62 -13.61 12.84
C SER A 2 -2.94 -12.42 13.53
N ARG A 3 -1.75 -12.00 13.03
CA ARG A 3 -1.06 -10.80 13.55
C ARG A 3 -1.83 -9.51 13.28
N LEU A 4 -2.75 -9.51 12.31
CA LEU A 4 -3.62 -8.37 12.03
C LEU A 4 -4.46 -7.94 13.25
N THR A 5 -4.69 -8.84 14.21
CA THR A 5 -5.38 -8.49 15.47
C THR A 5 -4.58 -7.57 16.39
N SER A 6 -3.28 -7.38 16.14
CA SER A 6 -2.44 -6.40 16.85
C SER A 6 -2.57 -4.98 16.31
N LEU A 7 -3.14 -4.80 15.14
CA LEU A 7 -3.40 -3.47 14.57
C LEU A 7 -4.49 -2.72 15.37
N PRO A 8 -4.51 -1.39 15.33
CA PRO A 8 -5.63 -0.61 15.87
C PRO A 8 -6.97 -1.09 15.31
N THR A 9 -8.01 -1.14 16.14
CA THR A 9 -9.35 -1.65 15.76
C THR A 9 -9.92 -0.97 14.51
N ALA A 10 -9.67 0.34 14.35
CA ALA A 10 -10.11 1.07 13.15
C ALA A 10 -9.47 0.52 11.87
N LEU A 11 -8.17 0.16 11.91
CA LEU A 11 -7.49 -0.45 10.76
C LEU A 11 -8.01 -1.86 10.47
N GLN A 12 -8.26 -2.66 11.51
CA GLN A 12 -8.86 -3.99 11.34
C GLN A 12 -10.22 -3.87 10.64
N CYS A 13 -11.10 -3.00 11.15
CA CYS A 13 -12.42 -2.75 10.55
C CYS A 13 -12.31 -2.26 9.10
N ALA A 14 -11.39 -1.34 8.80
CA ALA A 14 -11.18 -0.84 7.45
C ALA A 14 -10.74 -1.93 6.48
N LEU A 15 -9.89 -2.87 6.91
CA LEU A 15 -9.50 -4.04 6.11
C LEU A 15 -10.66 -5.01 5.89
N GLU A 16 -11.42 -5.34 6.94
CA GLU A 16 -12.57 -6.25 6.90
C GLU A 16 -13.71 -5.70 6.01
N THR A 17 -13.96 -4.40 6.10
CA THR A 17 -14.97 -3.72 5.27
C THR A 17 -14.47 -3.34 3.88
N ARG A 18 -13.20 -3.64 3.55
CA ARG A 18 -12.56 -3.35 2.27
C ARG A 18 -12.53 -1.85 1.94
N GLN A 19 -12.32 -1.02 2.94
CA GLN A 19 -12.31 0.43 2.84
C GLN A 19 -11.01 1.07 3.32
N LEU A 20 -9.94 0.31 3.51
CA LEU A 20 -8.67 0.86 3.96
C LEU A 20 -8.08 1.81 2.91
N LEU A 21 -7.80 3.04 3.32
CA LEU A 21 -7.09 4.07 2.54
C LEU A 21 -5.72 4.33 3.15
N LYS A 22 -4.68 3.85 2.46
CA LYS A 22 -3.27 4.11 2.79
C LYS A 22 -2.74 5.25 1.93
N VAL A 23 -2.25 6.33 2.56
CA VAL A 23 -1.49 7.38 1.87
C VAL A 23 0.00 7.03 1.93
N ILE A 24 0.69 7.10 0.79
CA ILE A 24 2.10 6.71 0.64
C ILE A 24 2.93 7.97 0.40
N ALA A 25 3.76 8.35 1.38
CA ALA A 25 4.69 9.47 1.24
C ALA A 25 5.91 9.13 0.36
N GLY A 26 6.25 7.85 0.28
CA GLY A 26 7.35 7.31 -0.52
C GLY A 26 8.53 6.84 0.34
N LEU A 27 9.03 5.63 0.05
CA LEU A 27 10.11 4.98 0.81
C LEU A 27 11.49 5.67 0.66
N THR A 28 11.63 6.56 -0.31
CA THR A 28 12.84 7.38 -0.52
C THR A 28 12.65 8.85 -0.10
N ASN A 29 11.50 9.19 0.49
CA ASN A 29 11.23 10.55 0.98
C ASN A 29 11.72 10.69 2.43
N PHE A 30 12.96 11.16 2.60
CA PHE A 30 13.58 11.42 3.91
C PHE A 30 13.43 12.87 4.39
N ASP A 31 12.69 13.72 3.65
CA ASP A 31 12.41 15.10 4.07
C ASP A 31 11.29 15.13 5.12
N ALA A 32 11.67 15.37 6.38
CA ALA A 32 10.74 15.45 7.50
C ALA A 32 9.66 16.53 7.34
N ALA A 33 9.96 17.65 6.67
CA ALA A 33 8.97 18.70 6.43
C ALA A 33 7.91 18.23 5.43
N SER A 34 8.33 17.55 4.35
CA SER A 34 7.45 16.91 3.38
C SER A 34 6.59 15.84 4.04
N VAL A 35 7.20 14.94 4.82
CA VAL A 35 6.48 13.85 5.51
C VAL A 35 5.44 14.41 6.48
N ARG A 36 5.76 15.42 7.32
CA ARG A 36 4.78 16.07 8.22
C ARG A 36 3.61 16.69 7.45
N ARG A 37 3.87 17.35 6.32
CA ARG A 37 2.83 17.96 5.49
C ARG A 37 1.89 16.89 4.93
N ILE A 38 2.44 15.82 4.37
CA ILE A 38 1.65 14.69 3.85
C ILE A 38 0.86 14.02 4.99
N ALA A 39 1.48 13.85 6.16
CA ALA A 39 0.85 13.26 7.34
C ALA A 39 -0.40 14.04 7.79
N ARG A 40 -0.28 15.38 7.94
CA ARG A 40 -1.43 16.24 8.27
C ARG A 40 -2.52 16.17 7.21
N ALA A 41 -2.13 16.21 5.94
CA ALA A 41 -3.08 16.15 4.84
C ALA A 41 -3.79 14.78 4.78
N ALA A 42 -3.08 13.68 5.03
CA ALA A 42 -3.64 12.34 5.10
C ALA A 42 -4.69 12.24 6.23
N ALA A 43 -4.34 12.69 7.43
CA ALA A 43 -5.26 12.70 8.57
C ALA A 43 -6.49 13.58 8.33
N ALA A 44 -6.30 14.83 7.90
CA ALA A 44 -7.38 15.78 7.63
C ALA A 44 -8.29 15.34 6.46
N GLY A 45 -7.75 14.55 5.54
CA GLY A 45 -8.47 13.98 4.40
C GLY A 45 -9.19 12.65 4.71
N GLY A 46 -8.95 12.05 5.88
CA GLY A 46 -9.61 10.80 6.30
C GLY A 46 -8.91 9.52 5.83
N ALA A 47 -7.57 9.53 5.68
CA ALA A 47 -6.80 8.31 5.51
C ALA A 47 -6.80 7.48 6.81
N ASP A 48 -6.64 6.15 6.68
CA ASP A 48 -6.56 5.22 7.81
C ASP A 48 -5.12 4.91 8.20
N LEU A 49 -4.20 5.03 7.25
CA LEU A 49 -2.81 4.59 7.37
C LEU A 49 -1.89 5.51 6.57
N LEU A 50 -0.75 5.84 7.13
CA LEU A 50 0.31 6.57 6.44
C LEU A 50 1.54 5.67 6.27
N ASP A 51 2.07 5.59 5.04
CA ASP A 51 3.27 4.84 4.71
C ASP A 51 4.43 5.81 4.39
N ILE A 52 5.56 5.61 5.05
CA ILE A 52 6.74 6.48 4.98
C ILE A 52 8.03 5.68 4.80
N ALA A 53 9.14 6.37 4.52
CA ALA A 53 10.48 5.78 4.56
C ALA A 53 10.79 5.22 5.95
N CYS A 54 11.53 4.09 5.99
CA CYS A 54 11.87 3.40 7.24
C CYS A 54 13.01 4.14 7.98
N GLU A 55 12.64 5.20 8.69
CA GLU A 55 13.52 6.03 9.49
C GLU A 55 12.84 6.38 10.82
N PRO A 56 13.45 6.07 11.99
CA PRO A 56 12.85 6.30 13.32
C PRO A 56 12.40 7.74 13.57
N GLU A 57 13.17 8.72 13.10
CA GLU A 57 12.82 10.14 13.25
C GLU A 57 11.57 10.51 12.45
N LEU A 58 11.42 9.94 11.26
CA LEU A 58 10.23 10.14 10.44
C LEU A 58 8.99 9.49 11.05
N VAL A 59 9.13 8.32 11.70
CA VAL A 59 8.02 7.68 12.41
C VAL A 59 7.48 8.60 13.50
N ARG A 60 8.36 9.15 14.35
CA ARG A 60 7.96 10.10 15.40
C ARG A 60 7.31 11.35 14.79
N ALA A 61 7.97 11.95 13.80
CA ALA A 61 7.49 13.16 13.15
C ALA A 61 6.12 13.00 12.47
N ALA A 62 5.88 11.86 11.83
CA ALA A 62 4.62 11.55 11.14
C ALA A 62 3.50 11.24 12.15
N SER A 63 3.80 10.48 13.20
CA SER A 63 2.86 10.16 14.27
C SER A 63 2.39 11.42 15.00
N GLU A 64 3.33 12.30 15.40
CA GLU A 64 3.01 13.58 16.03
C GLU A 64 2.16 14.51 15.13
N ALA A 65 2.44 14.50 13.83
CA ALA A 65 1.75 15.38 12.88
C ALA A 65 0.33 14.91 12.50
N SER A 66 0.05 13.61 12.57
CA SER A 66 -1.20 13.03 12.05
C SER A 66 -2.03 12.26 13.09
N GLY A 67 -1.39 11.65 14.08
CA GLY A 67 -2.04 10.65 14.94
C GLY A 67 -2.44 9.36 14.22
N LEU A 68 -2.11 9.21 12.92
CA LEU A 68 -2.40 8.00 12.16
C LEU A 68 -1.43 6.87 12.55
N PRO A 69 -1.86 5.60 12.44
CA PRO A 69 -0.95 4.47 12.42
C PRO A 69 0.07 4.64 11.29
N ILE A 70 1.33 4.29 11.56
CA ILE A 70 2.43 4.44 10.62
C ILE A 70 2.87 3.07 10.10
N CYS A 71 2.87 2.93 8.77
CA CYS A 71 3.59 1.90 8.04
C CYS A 71 4.97 2.42 7.68
N VAL A 72 6.00 1.60 7.80
CA VAL A 72 7.33 1.94 7.30
C VAL A 72 7.73 0.99 6.19
N SER A 73 8.22 1.54 5.07
CA SER A 73 8.61 0.77 3.90
C SER A 73 10.13 0.79 3.68
N ALA A 74 10.71 -0.39 3.44
CA ALA A 74 12.12 -0.55 3.11
C ALA A 74 12.35 -1.83 2.28
N VAL A 75 13.56 -1.93 1.70
CA VAL A 75 14.07 -3.15 1.05
C VAL A 75 15.24 -3.76 1.83
N ASP A 76 15.59 -3.20 2.96
CA ASP A 76 16.57 -3.74 3.91
C ASP A 76 15.88 -4.09 5.24
N PRO A 77 15.73 -5.38 5.58
CA PRO A 77 15.08 -5.82 6.81
C PRO A 77 15.71 -5.31 8.11
N GLU A 78 17.00 -4.99 8.09
CA GLU A 78 17.74 -4.53 9.27
C GLU A 78 17.33 -3.12 9.75
N LEU A 79 16.63 -2.36 8.90
CA LEU A 79 16.11 -1.04 9.25
C LEU A 79 14.84 -1.10 10.11
N PHE A 80 14.04 -2.16 9.97
CA PHE A 80 12.73 -2.24 10.58
C PHE A 80 12.73 -2.23 12.12
N PRO A 81 13.64 -2.94 12.84
CA PRO A 81 13.59 -2.97 14.31
C PRO A 81 13.64 -1.59 14.96
N ALA A 82 14.48 -0.68 14.43
CA ALA A 82 14.61 0.67 14.96
C ALA A 82 13.34 1.51 14.73
N ALA A 83 12.71 1.39 13.56
CA ALA A 83 11.46 2.07 13.23
C ALA A 83 10.27 1.52 14.05
N VAL A 84 10.23 0.20 14.30
CA VAL A 84 9.24 -0.43 15.19
C VAL A 84 9.41 0.07 16.62
N ALA A 85 10.64 0.16 17.12
CA ALA A 85 10.91 0.74 18.45
C ALA A 85 10.52 2.23 18.53
N ALA A 86 10.49 2.95 17.40
CA ALA A 86 10.01 4.33 17.33
C ALA A 86 8.48 4.45 17.22
N GLY A 87 7.74 3.34 17.11
CA GLY A 87 6.28 3.31 17.13
C GLY A 87 5.59 2.99 15.80
N ALA A 88 6.31 2.43 14.80
CA ALA A 88 5.67 1.94 13.58
C ALA A 88 4.66 0.82 13.92
N ALA A 89 3.46 0.89 13.36
CA ALA A 89 2.37 -0.06 13.60
C ALA A 89 2.49 -1.32 12.73
N LEU A 90 3.09 -1.20 11.55
CA LEU A 90 3.39 -2.31 10.63
C LEU A 90 4.60 -1.96 9.76
N VAL A 91 5.17 -2.98 9.15
CA VAL A 91 6.31 -2.84 8.23
C VAL A 91 5.94 -3.35 6.84
N GLU A 92 6.54 -2.77 5.80
CA GLU A 92 6.34 -3.19 4.43
C GLU A 92 7.67 -3.39 3.71
N ILE A 93 7.84 -4.57 3.12
CA ILE A 93 8.89 -4.80 2.13
C ILE A 93 8.33 -4.35 0.79
N GLY A 94 8.94 -3.33 0.19
CA GLY A 94 8.51 -2.98 -1.14
C GLY A 94 8.48 -1.51 -1.48
N ASN A 95 7.51 -1.17 -2.35
CA ASN A 95 7.50 0.01 -3.19
C ASN A 95 8.70 0.00 -4.16
N PHE A 96 8.90 -1.14 -4.84
CA PHE A 96 10.03 -1.38 -5.75
C PHE A 96 10.03 -0.43 -6.94
N ASP A 97 8.89 0.15 -7.30
CA ASP A 97 8.74 1.21 -8.29
C ASP A 97 9.76 2.36 -8.12
N ALA A 98 10.24 2.61 -6.89
CA ALA A 98 11.23 3.64 -6.60
C ALA A 98 12.64 3.29 -7.13
N PHE A 99 12.93 2.02 -7.40
CA PHE A 99 14.25 1.53 -7.79
C PHE A 99 14.39 1.22 -9.27
N TYR A 100 13.30 0.95 -9.98
CA TYR A 100 13.34 0.61 -11.41
C TYR A 100 13.98 1.70 -12.29
N PRO A 101 13.78 3.02 -12.06
CA PRO A 101 14.46 4.05 -12.83
C PRO A 101 15.98 4.03 -12.69
N GLN A 102 16.49 3.41 -11.60
CA GLN A 102 17.92 3.24 -11.32
C GLN A 102 18.46 1.90 -11.83
N GLY A 103 17.64 1.12 -12.55
CA GLY A 103 18.00 -0.20 -13.09
C GLY A 103 17.99 -1.33 -12.07
N ARG A 104 17.57 -1.10 -10.83
CA ARG A 104 17.45 -2.14 -9.80
C ARG A 104 16.10 -2.85 -9.94
N VAL A 105 16.13 -4.14 -10.16
CA VAL A 105 14.94 -5.01 -10.28
C VAL A 105 14.98 -6.05 -9.16
N PHE A 106 13.81 -6.35 -8.60
CA PHE A 106 13.64 -7.36 -7.56
C PHE A 106 12.94 -8.59 -8.14
N GLY A 107 13.60 -9.74 -8.05
CA GLY A 107 13.03 -11.03 -8.47
C GLY A 107 12.24 -11.70 -7.36
N ALA A 108 11.41 -12.69 -7.72
CA ALA A 108 10.56 -13.40 -6.77
C ALA A 108 11.35 -14.03 -5.61
N GLN A 109 12.47 -14.70 -5.91
CA GLN A 109 13.30 -15.35 -4.88
C GLN A 109 13.90 -14.34 -3.90
N GLU A 110 14.31 -13.18 -4.38
CA GLU A 110 14.86 -12.13 -3.53
C GLU A 110 13.79 -11.56 -2.58
N VAL A 111 12.58 -11.26 -3.08
CA VAL A 111 11.47 -10.76 -2.26
C VAL A 111 11.08 -11.79 -1.20
N LEU A 112 11.07 -13.08 -1.55
CA LEU A 112 10.79 -14.16 -0.61
C LEU A 112 11.86 -14.25 0.49
N GLU A 113 13.13 -14.08 0.16
CA GLU A 113 14.22 -14.09 1.13
C GLU A 113 14.15 -12.88 2.08
N LEU A 114 13.88 -11.68 1.55
CA LEU A 114 13.63 -10.48 2.36
C LEU A 114 12.47 -10.70 3.35
N THR A 115 11.41 -11.35 2.88
CA THR A 115 10.24 -11.69 3.72
C THR A 115 10.61 -12.62 4.86
N ARG A 116 11.32 -13.70 4.58
CA ARG A 116 11.79 -14.65 5.61
C ARG A 116 12.70 -13.99 6.63
N ARG A 117 13.64 -13.17 6.16
CA ARG A 117 14.55 -12.43 7.03
C ARG A 117 13.81 -11.42 7.92
N THR A 118 12.89 -10.64 7.35
CA THR A 118 12.05 -9.72 8.12
C THR A 118 11.20 -10.47 9.15
N ARG A 119 10.61 -11.60 8.79
CA ARG A 119 9.82 -12.41 9.71
C ARG A 119 10.65 -12.99 10.84
N ALA A 120 11.90 -13.38 10.58
CA ALA A 120 12.83 -13.85 11.62
C ALA A 120 13.20 -12.74 12.60
N LEU A 121 13.43 -11.52 12.12
CA LEU A 121 13.74 -10.35 12.95
C LEU A 121 12.53 -9.86 13.75
N LEU A 122 11.33 -9.93 13.18
CA LEU A 122 10.10 -9.35 13.69
C LEU A 122 8.95 -10.38 13.70
N PRO A 123 9.02 -11.43 14.53
CA PRO A 123 8.08 -12.56 14.47
C PRO A 123 6.62 -12.17 14.76
N GLN A 124 6.36 -11.10 15.49
CA GLN A 124 5.02 -10.67 15.90
C GLN A 124 4.52 -9.44 15.15
N MET A 125 5.38 -8.76 14.38
CA MET A 125 5.00 -7.54 13.66
C MET A 125 4.14 -7.87 12.44
N VAL A 126 3.13 -7.04 12.16
CA VAL A 126 2.37 -7.12 10.90
C VAL A 126 3.29 -6.75 9.74
N LEU A 127 3.39 -7.65 8.77
CA LEU A 127 4.26 -7.55 7.59
C LEU A 127 3.43 -7.49 6.32
N SER A 128 3.49 -6.36 5.64
CA SER A 128 3.05 -6.19 4.25
C SER A 128 4.20 -6.46 3.29
N VAL A 129 3.89 -7.08 2.15
CA VAL A 129 4.90 -7.33 1.11
C VAL A 129 4.34 -6.93 -0.25
N THR A 130 5.06 -6.04 -0.93
CA THR A 130 4.75 -5.67 -2.32
C THR A 130 5.18 -6.79 -3.27
N VAL A 131 4.32 -7.15 -4.22
CA VAL A 131 4.64 -8.08 -5.30
C VAL A 131 5.13 -7.28 -6.51
N PRO A 132 6.37 -7.55 -7.01
CA PRO A 132 6.94 -6.79 -8.13
C PRO A 132 6.13 -6.96 -9.42
N HIS A 133 5.66 -5.86 -10.01
CA HIS A 133 4.87 -5.88 -11.25
C HIS A 133 5.68 -6.23 -12.51
N VAL A 134 7.00 -6.22 -12.42
CA VAL A 134 7.90 -6.64 -13.51
C VAL A 134 7.86 -8.16 -13.75
N LEU A 135 7.32 -8.92 -12.79
CA LEU A 135 7.04 -10.34 -12.95
C LEU A 135 5.76 -10.54 -13.78
N SER A 136 5.69 -11.61 -14.56
CA SER A 136 4.43 -12.02 -15.20
C SER A 136 3.36 -12.36 -14.16
N LEU A 137 2.08 -12.28 -14.51
CA LEU A 137 0.99 -12.49 -13.53
C LEU A 137 1.05 -13.88 -12.87
N ASP A 138 1.38 -14.92 -13.61
CA ASP A 138 1.56 -16.28 -13.07
C ASP A 138 2.68 -16.35 -12.02
N LEU A 139 3.79 -15.64 -12.25
CA LEU A 139 4.88 -15.54 -11.27
C LEU A 139 4.49 -14.66 -10.07
N GLN A 140 3.67 -13.63 -10.27
CA GLN A 140 3.13 -12.84 -9.18
C GLN A 140 2.20 -13.66 -8.27
N GLU A 141 1.32 -14.49 -8.87
CA GLU A 141 0.44 -15.42 -8.15
C GLU A 141 1.25 -16.42 -7.33
N GLN A 142 2.24 -17.08 -7.95
CA GLN A 142 3.10 -18.02 -7.24
C GLN A 142 3.87 -17.36 -6.10
N LEU A 143 4.43 -16.18 -6.34
CA LEU A 143 5.12 -15.42 -5.30
C LEU A 143 4.17 -15.06 -4.14
N ALA A 144 2.94 -14.63 -4.41
CA ALA A 144 1.98 -14.30 -3.36
C ALA A 144 1.66 -15.50 -2.46
N ILE A 145 1.51 -16.71 -3.05
CA ILE A 145 1.33 -17.97 -2.31
C ILE A 145 2.56 -18.24 -1.42
N ASP A 146 3.75 -18.11 -1.97
CA ASP A 146 5.00 -18.34 -1.25
C ASP A 146 5.21 -17.31 -0.12
N LEU A 147 4.82 -16.05 -0.33
CA LEU A 147 4.87 -14.99 0.68
C LEU A 147 3.89 -15.26 1.83
N GLN A 148 2.67 -15.72 1.53
CA GLN A 148 1.73 -16.16 2.56
C GLN A 148 2.32 -17.31 3.39
N ALA A 149 2.92 -18.30 2.76
CA ALA A 149 3.59 -19.41 3.44
C ALA A 149 4.81 -18.96 4.24
N ALA A 150 5.53 -17.93 3.79
CA ALA A 150 6.67 -17.33 4.48
C ALA A 150 6.26 -16.41 5.64
N GLY A 151 4.95 -16.17 5.83
CA GLY A 151 4.39 -15.43 6.95
C GLY A 151 4.17 -13.94 6.70
N ALA A 152 3.98 -13.51 5.46
CA ALA A 152 3.37 -12.21 5.17
C ALA A 152 1.96 -12.15 5.77
N ASP A 153 1.50 -10.98 6.15
CA ASP A 153 0.16 -10.73 6.69
C ASP A 153 -0.72 -9.93 5.71
N LEU A 154 -0.09 -9.18 4.81
CA LEU A 154 -0.71 -8.37 3.76
C LEU A 154 0.09 -8.50 2.48
N ILE A 155 -0.58 -8.47 1.35
CA ILE A 155 0.05 -8.35 0.03
C ILE A 155 -0.28 -6.98 -0.56
N GLN A 156 0.70 -6.30 -1.15
CA GLN A 156 0.47 -5.07 -1.90
C GLN A 156 0.82 -5.24 -3.37
N THR A 157 0.03 -4.64 -4.26
CA THR A 157 0.34 -4.60 -5.70
C THR A 157 1.08 -3.31 -6.06
N GLU A 158 1.72 -3.29 -7.24
CA GLU A 158 2.33 -2.12 -7.85
C GLU A 158 2.13 -2.11 -9.37
N GLY A 159 2.73 -1.15 -10.10
CA GLY A 159 2.78 -1.15 -11.57
C GLY A 159 2.28 0.13 -12.24
N GLY A 160 1.52 0.97 -11.53
CA GLY A 160 1.03 2.21 -12.12
C GLY A 160 2.11 3.26 -12.40
N THR A 161 3.26 3.19 -11.73
CA THR A 161 4.39 4.11 -11.98
C THR A 161 5.03 3.83 -13.34
N SER A 162 5.11 2.58 -13.75
CA SER A 162 5.66 2.15 -15.04
C SER A 162 4.67 2.24 -16.19
N ALA A 163 3.37 2.31 -15.90
CA ALA A 163 2.33 2.41 -16.92
C ALA A 163 2.40 3.75 -17.67
N ARG A 164 2.27 3.68 -18.99
CA ARG A 164 2.28 4.85 -19.90
C ARG A 164 0.94 4.94 -20.61
N PRO A 165 -0.03 5.67 -20.04
CA PRO A 165 -1.35 5.83 -20.66
C PRO A 165 -1.24 6.59 -21.98
N PHE A 166 -2.02 6.18 -22.98
CA PHE A 166 -2.11 6.84 -24.28
C PHE A 166 -3.21 7.89 -24.33
N SER A 167 -4.26 7.70 -23.50
CA SER A 167 -5.48 8.49 -23.58
C SER A 167 -5.49 9.62 -22.55
N PRO A 168 -6.13 10.76 -22.83
CA PRO A 168 -6.37 11.81 -21.85
C PRO A 168 -7.55 11.46 -20.91
N GLY A 169 -7.68 12.22 -19.80
CA GLY A 169 -8.83 12.18 -18.91
C GLY A 169 -9.02 10.82 -18.21
N ALA A 170 -10.28 10.45 -18.00
CA ALA A 170 -10.63 9.25 -17.24
C ALA A 170 -10.07 7.96 -17.86
N LEU A 171 -10.07 7.85 -19.19
CA LEU A 171 -9.52 6.68 -19.88
C LEU A 171 -8.03 6.50 -19.56
N GLY A 172 -7.23 7.57 -19.60
CA GLY A 172 -5.81 7.51 -19.22
C GLY A 172 -5.58 7.16 -17.75
N LEU A 173 -6.49 7.57 -16.85
CA LEU A 173 -6.43 7.15 -15.45
C LEU A 173 -6.68 5.64 -15.28
N ILE A 174 -7.60 5.07 -16.06
CA ILE A 174 -7.87 3.63 -16.08
C ILE A 174 -6.69 2.87 -16.68
N GLU A 175 -6.16 3.31 -17.82
CA GLU A 175 -4.97 2.73 -18.45
C GLU A 175 -3.78 2.71 -17.48
N LYS A 176 -3.59 3.79 -16.73
CA LYS A 176 -2.52 3.89 -15.72
C LYS A 176 -2.68 2.89 -14.58
N ALA A 177 -3.91 2.65 -14.16
CA ALA A 177 -4.20 1.72 -13.07
C ALA A 177 -4.28 0.25 -13.54
N ALA A 178 -4.38 -0.02 -14.84
CA ALA A 178 -4.63 -1.36 -15.37
C ALA A 178 -3.67 -2.45 -14.85
N PRO A 179 -2.34 -2.24 -14.77
CA PRO A 179 -1.44 -3.28 -14.26
C PRO A 179 -1.73 -3.66 -12.81
N THR A 180 -1.91 -2.67 -11.93
CA THR A 180 -2.19 -2.93 -10.51
C THR A 180 -3.59 -3.50 -10.28
N LEU A 181 -4.58 -3.13 -11.09
CA LEU A 181 -5.92 -3.72 -11.04
C LEU A 181 -5.91 -5.18 -11.47
N ALA A 182 -5.16 -5.54 -12.53
CA ALA A 182 -4.98 -6.91 -12.98
C ALA A 182 -4.29 -7.75 -11.89
N ALA A 183 -3.21 -7.24 -11.29
CA ALA A 183 -2.53 -7.89 -10.19
C ALA A 183 -3.45 -8.09 -8.98
N ALA A 184 -4.20 -7.06 -8.54
CA ALA A 184 -5.14 -7.20 -7.44
C ALA A 184 -6.20 -8.27 -7.71
N HIS A 185 -6.70 -8.36 -8.95
CA HIS A 185 -7.66 -9.38 -9.36
C HIS A 185 -7.07 -10.79 -9.30
N ALA A 186 -5.84 -10.98 -9.79
CA ALA A 186 -5.17 -12.27 -9.80
C ALA A 186 -4.82 -12.71 -8.36
N LEU A 187 -4.12 -11.85 -7.61
CA LEU A 187 -3.59 -12.17 -6.30
C LEU A 187 -4.69 -12.44 -5.26
N SER A 188 -5.77 -11.65 -5.25
CA SER A 188 -6.88 -11.85 -4.29
C SER A 188 -7.63 -13.17 -4.45
N ARG A 189 -7.34 -13.95 -5.48
CA ARG A 189 -7.94 -15.26 -5.73
C ARG A 189 -7.08 -16.44 -5.31
N VAL A 190 -5.79 -16.19 -5.10
CA VAL A 190 -4.82 -17.25 -4.80
C VAL A 190 -4.29 -17.19 -3.38
N VAL A 191 -4.55 -16.10 -2.63
CA VAL A 191 -4.19 -15.96 -1.22
C VAL A 191 -5.41 -15.64 -0.35
N GLU A 192 -5.33 -16.02 0.92
CA GLU A 192 -6.34 -15.64 1.94
C GLU A 192 -6.01 -14.30 2.62
N LEU A 193 -4.81 -13.77 2.37
CA LEU A 193 -4.35 -12.51 2.94
C LEU A 193 -5.10 -11.33 2.32
N PRO A 194 -5.35 -10.24 3.08
CA PRO A 194 -5.82 -9.01 2.50
C PRO A 194 -4.85 -8.48 1.44
N VAL A 195 -5.37 -8.08 0.28
CA VAL A 195 -4.59 -7.49 -0.81
C VAL A 195 -4.85 -5.99 -0.86
N LEU A 196 -3.80 -5.19 -0.77
CA LEU A 196 -3.84 -3.75 -0.98
C LEU A 196 -3.51 -3.44 -2.44
N CYS A 197 -4.43 -2.81 -3.15
CA CYS A 197 -4.19 -2.35 -4.51
C CYS A 197 -3.49 -0.98 -4.46
N ALA A 198 -2.28 -0.88 -4.98
CA ALA A 198 -1.49 0.35 -4.93
C ALA A 198 -0.81 0.67 -6.26
N SER A 199 -0.32 1.91 -6.41
CA SER A 199 0.33 2.47 -7.59
C SER A 199 -0.61 2.85 -8.74
N GLY A 200 -0.57 4.11 -9.15
CA GLY A 200 -1.30 4.63 -10.30
C GLY A 200 -2.80 4.84 -10.10
N LEU A 201 -3.31 4.69 -8.89
CA LEU A 201 -4.72 4.85 -8.56
C LEU A 201 -5.15 6.33 -8.48
N SER A 202 -6.44 6.54 -8.70
CA SER A 202 -7.15 7.82 -8.63
C SER A 202 -8.58 7.60 -8.13
N ALA A 203 -9.31 8.66 -7.80
CA ALA A 203 -10.72 8.55 -7.38
C ALA A 203 -11.60 7.80 -8.41
N VAL A 204 -11.25 7.87 -9.70
CA VAL A 204 -11.95 7.11 -10.77
C VAL A 204 -11.73 5.60 -10.65
N THR A 205 -10.53 5.17 -10.21
CA THR A 205 -10.12 3.76 -10.26
C THR A 205 -10.19 3.04 -8.90
N LEU A 206 -10.42 3.77 -7.79
CA LEU A 206 -10.59 3.15 -6.48
C LEU A 206 -11.75 2.14 -6.41
N PRO A 207 -12.95 2.44 -6.91
CA PRO A 207 -14.04 1.46 -6.97
C PRO A 207 -13.68 0.21 -7.77
N MET A 208 -12.88 0.37 -8.84
CA MET A 208 -12.39 -0.75 -9.64
C MET A 208 -11.41 -1.65 -8.85
N ALA A 209 -10.55 -1.06 -8.01
CA ALA A 209 -9.64 -1.81 -7.15
C ALA A 209 -10.40 -2.71 -6.16
N ILE A 210 -11.46 -2.18 -5.54
CA ILE A 210 -12.32 -2.95 -4.63
C ILE A 210 -13.07 -4.05 -5.39
N ALA A 211 -13.62 -3.75 -6.56
CA ALA A 211 -14.27 -4.73 -7.43
C ALA A 211 -13.29 -5.82 -7.92
N ALA A 212 -12.02 -5.48 -8.12
CA ALA A 212 -10.95 -6.44 -8.46
C ALA A 212 -10.59 -7.39 -7.31
N GLY A 213 -11.00 -7.12 -6.08
CA GLY A 213 -10.77 -8.01 -4.94
C GLY A 213 -9.93 -7.39 -3.80
N ALA A 214 -9.46 -6.14 -3.95
CA ALA A 214 -8.65 -5.51 -2.93
C ALA A 214 -9.42 -5.30 -1.61
N SER A 215 -8.73 -5.43 -0.48
CA SER A 215 -9.20 -5.10 0.87
C SER A 215 -8.95 -3.64 1.25
N GLY A 216 -8.23 -2.93 0.42
CA GLY A 216 -7.91 -1.52 0.58
C GLY A 216 -7.04 -1.03 -0.55
N VAL A 217 -6.70 0.25 -0.50
CA VAL A 217 -5.95 0.93 -1.56
C VAL A 217 -4.77 1.73 -1.00
N GLY A 218 -3.67 1.78 -1.76
CA GLY A 218 -2.51 2.60 -1.49
C GLY A 218 -2.35 3.70 -2.55
N VAL A 219 -2.29 4.96 -2.13
CA VAL A 219 -2.17 6.10 -3.05
C VAL A 219 -0.95 6.95 -2.68
N GLY A 220 -0.02 7.05 -3.61
CA GLY A 220 1.21 7.84 -3.45
C GLY A 220 1.19 9.11 -4.31
N SER A 221 1.55 9.00 -5.57
CA SER A 221 1.84 10.15 -6.46
C SER A 221 0.68 11.12 -6.68
N ALA A 222 -0.57 10.69 -6.53
CA ALA A 222 -1.73 11.57 -6.61
C ALA A 222 -1.77 12.58 -5.45
N VAL A 223 -1.13 12.28 -4.32
CA VAL A 223 -1.06 13.13 -3.13
C VAL A 223 0.32 13.76 -3.00
N ASN A 224 1.38 12.95 -2.94
CA ASN A 224 2.72 13.39 -2.54
C ASN A 224 3.43 14.31 -3.56
N ARG A 225 2.96 14.37 -4.82
CA ARG A 225 3.46 15.30 -5.84
C ARG A 225 2.85 16.69 -5.78
N LEU A 226 1.82 16.87 -4.95
CA LEU A 226 1.23 18.19 -4.74
C LEU A 226 2.14 19.02 -3.81
N GLY A 227 2.36 20.27 -4.17
CA GLY A 227 3.18 21.18 -3.36
C GLY A 227 2.43 21.82 -2.19
N ASP A 228 1.11 21.79 -2.22
CA ASP A 228 0.20 22.48 -1.32
C ASP A 228 -0.58 21.51 -0.44
N GLU A 229 -0.60 21.75 0.88
CA GLU A 229 -1.25 20.89 1.87
C GLU A 229 -2.78 20.86 1.69
N LEU A 230 -3.40 21.99 1.36
CA LEU A 230 -4.86 22.06 1.17
C LEU A 230 -5.28 21.25 -0.06
N ALA A 231 -4.50 21.31 -1.14
CA ALA A 231 -4.71 20.50 -2.33
C ALA A 231 -4.57 19.00 -2.01
N MET A 232 -3.59 18.62 -1.17
CA MET A 232 -3.44 17.23 -0.71
C MET A 232 -4.67 16.77 0.08
N VAL A 233 -5.18 17.60 1.02
CA VAL A 233 -6.40 17.29 1.80
C VAL A 233 -7.59 17.07 0.86
N ALA A 234 -7.79 17.96 -0.12
CA ALA A 234 -8.89 17.84 -1.06
C ALA A 234 -8.83 16.53 -1.86
N VAL A 235 -7.63 16.15 -2.32
CA VAL A 235 -7.44 14.88 -3.03
C VAL A 235 -7.69 13.69 -2.12
N VAL A 236 -7.16 13.66 -0.89
CA VAL A 236 -7.38 12.54 0.03
C VAL A 236 -8.87 12.40 0.37
N ARG A 237 -9.62 13.50 0.56
CA ARG A 237 -11.08 13.47 0.74
C ARG A 237 -11.80 12.88 -0.47
N SER A 238 -11.45 13.31 -1.66
CA SER A 238 -12.02 12.76 -2.90
C SER A 238 -11.76 11.25 -3.05
N LEU A 239 -10.56 10.78 -2.65
CA LEU A 239 -10.23 9.36 -2.61
C LEU A 239 -11.09 8.62 -1.57
N ARG A 240 -11.25 9.18 -0.36
CA ARG A 240 -12.09 8.60 0.69
C ARG A 240 -13.56 8.51 0.23
N GLU A 241 -14.11 9.56 -0.36
CA GLU A 241 -15.48 9.57 -0.89
C GLU A 241 -15.66 8.51 -1.98
N ALA A 242 -14.72 8.39 -2.93
CA ALA A 242 -14.76 7.39 -3.97
C ALA A 242 -14.70 5.96 -3.42
N LEU A 243 -13.91 5.72 -2.36
CA LEU A 243 -13.79 4.43 -1.70
C LEU A 243 -15.08 4.09 -0.92
N SER A 244 -15.67 5.05 -0.20
CA SER A 244 -16.92 4.86 0.56
C SER A 244 -18.12 4.63 -0.36
N GLY A 245 -18.12 5.22 -1.56
CA GLY A 245 -19.15 4.99 -2.58
C GLY A 245 -19.04 3.63 -3.28
N ALA A 246 -17.92 2.93 -3.10
CA ALA A 246 -17.65 1.61 -3.69
C ALA A 246 -18.30 0.45 -2.91
N VAL A 247 -19.25 0.70 -2.02
CA VAL A 247 -19.98 -0.36 -1.29
C VAL A 247 -20.59 -1.32 -2.31
N VAL A 248 -19.94 -2.46 -2.48
CA VAL A 248 -20.41 -3.55 -3.33
C VAL A 248 -21.69 -4.08 -2.68
N ALA A 249 -22.84 -3.86 -3.34
CA ALA A 249 -24.02 -4.63 -3.02
C ALA A 249 -23.64 -6.13 -3.09
N PRO A 250 -24.02 -6.97 -2.11
CA PRO A 250 -23.72 -8.39 -2.17
C PRO A 250 -24.21 -8.90 -3.53
N ILE A 251 -23.34 -9.57 -4.27
CA ILE A 251 -23.70 -10.24 -5.51
C ILE A 251 -24.79 -11.25 -5.12
N GLY A 252 -26.03 -10.88 -5.41
CA GLY A 252 -27.16 -11.75 -5.17
C GLY A 252 -26.89 -13.07 -5.87
N ALA A 253 -27.00 -14.16 -5.14
CA ALA A 253 -26.95 -15.48 -5.71
C ALA A 253 -27.92 -15.51 -6.90
N VAL A 254 -27.39 -15.65 -8.08
CA VAL A 254 -28.20 -15.93 -9.26
C VAL A 254 -28.69 -17.35 -9.08
N SER A 255 -29.98 -17.46 -8.77
CA SER A 255 -30.75 -18.70 -8.73
C SER A 255 -30.84 -19.34 -10.11
#